data_dcae612d9e978682cd835bed9c0ee9ca
#
_entry.id   dcae612d9e978682cd835bed9c0ee9ca
#
_cell.length_a   1.000
_cell.length_b   1.000
_cell.length_c   1.000
_cell.angle_alpha   90.00
_cell.angle_beta   90.00
_cell.angle_gamma   90.00
#
_symmetry.space_group_name_H-M   'P 1'
#
loop_
_entity.id
_entity.type
_entity.pdbx_description
1 polymer ?
#
loop_
_entity_poly.entity_id
_entity_poly.type
_entity_poly.pdbx_seq_one_letter_code
_entity_poly.pdbx_strand_id
1 'polypeptide(L)'
;IVPQLLSGALERVEIDLDTMQVGAVSGAATLIAEGVPLAEGAAIERVVATVTMPSSAIAELAAIATGLPADAISVGENTVSVTSEFDVFITKVLVGVELRPSAVDGAIALEPVGVMLGDASITADELRSTPFIGAAASDLLQTRILCVADTLPASLGLTDLRIVGGELTVTLRGTAVPTDQTALAVTGSC
;
A
#
# COMPACT_ATOMS: atom_id res chain seq x y z
N ILE A 1 9.34 31.21 15.89
CA ILE A 1 10.65 30.49 15.81
C ILE A 1 11.44 30.68 17.11
N VAL A 2 11.63 31.92 17.62
CA VAL A 2 12.46 32.18 18.82
C VAL A 2 11.92 31.46 20.08
N PRO A 3 10.60 31.45 20.41
CA PRO A 3 10.09 30.69 21.54
C PRO A 3 10.32 29.19 21.43
N GLN A 4 10.22 28.61 20.23
CA GLN A 4 10.43 27.16 20.00
C GLN A 4 11.89 26.74 20.21
N LEU A 5 12.85 27.60 19.82
CA LEU A 5 14.27 27.34 20.11
C LEU A 5 14.57 27.35 21.62
N LEU A 6 13.84 28.14 22.39
CA LEU A 6 13.97 28.17 23.86
C LEU A 6 13.29 26.98 24.53
N SER A 7 12.26 26.38 23.93
CA SER A 7 11.61 25.18 24.43
C SER A 7 12.40 23.89 24.18
N GLY A 8 13.43 23.93 23.34
CA GLY A 8 14.25 22.79 22.98
C GLY A 8 13.60 21.82 21.99
N ALA A 9 12.47 22.19 21.39
CA ALA A 9 11.79 21.41 20.37
C ALA A 9 11.08 22.34 19.35
N LEU A 10 10.94 21.85 18.11
CA LEU A 10 10.07 22.45 17.11
C LEU A 10 8.69 21.82 17.23
N GLU A 11 7.64 22.64 17.33
CA GLU A 11 6.27 22.18 17.49
C GLU A 11 5.81 21.35 16.26
N ARG A 12 6.14 21.82 15.06
CA ARG A 12 5.76 21.19 13.79
C ARG A 12 6.81 21.47 12.72
N VAL A 13 7.16 20.41 12.02
CA VAL A 13 7.97 20.45 10.80
C VAL A 13 7.17 19.76 9.70
N GLU A 14 7.09 20.38 8.53
CA GLU A 14 6.41 19.83 7.36
C GLU A 14 7.40 19.83 6.20
N ILE A 15 7.48 18.71 5.51
CA ILE A 15 8.36 18.49 4.35
C ILE A 15 7.50 17.94 3.24
N ASP A 16 7.43 18.68 2.13
CA ASP A 16 6.76 18.24 0.92
C ASP A 16 7.80 17.89 -0.14
N LEU A 17 7.66 16.71 -0.68
CA LEU A 17 8.48 16.17 -1.76
C LEU A 17 7.57 15.95 -2.97
N ASP A 18 7.62 16.86 -3.93
CA ASP A 18 6.83 16.77 -5.16
C ASP A 18 7.22 15.56 -6.01
N THR A 19 8.47 15.11 -5.87
CA THR A 19 8.97 13.92 -6.55
C THR A 19 9.87 13.14 -5.63
N MET A 20 9.49 11.90 -5.36
CA MET A 20 10.26 10.91 -4.61
C MET A 20 10.45 9.67 -5.49
N GLN A 21 11.64 9.09 -5.49
CA GLN A 21 11.89 7.81 -6.14
C GLN A 21 12.18 6.74 -5.10
N VAL A 22 11.48 5.61 -5.23
CA VAL A 22 11.72 4.40 -4.44
C VAL A 22 11.96 3.25 -5.43
N GLY A 23 13.22 2.91 -5.66
CA GLY A 23 13.60 1.99 -6.72
C GLY A 23 13.28 2.57 -8.12
N ALA A 24 12.49 1.86 -8.90
CA ALA A 24 12.03 2.29 -10.23
C ALA A 24 10.76 3.17 -10.18
N VAL A 25 10.14 3.30 -9.01
CA VAL A 25 8.83 3.93 -8.84
C VAL A 25 8.95 5.36 -8.36
N SER A 26 8.21 6.26 -8.98
CA SER A 26 8.13 7.68 -8.58
C SER A 26 6.77 8.01 -7.97
N GLY A 27 6.78 8.93 -7.02
CA GLY A 27 5.60 9.42 -6.33
C GLY A 27 5.88 10.77 -5.66
N ALA A 28 4.90 11.28 -4.96
CA ALA A 28 5.03 12.45 -4.07
C ALA A 28 4.92 12.01 -2.61
N ALA A 29 5.50 12.77 -1.69
CA ALA A 29 5.38 12.49 -0.27
C ALA A 29 5.28 13.77 0.55
N THR A 30 4.44 13.73 1.56
CA THR A 30 4.36 14.77 2.61
C THR A 30 4.70 14.13 3.94
N LEU A 31 5.65 14.72 4.66
CA LEU A 31 6.03 14.33 6.00
C LEU A 31 5.68 15.44 6.98
N ILE A 32 4.91 15.11 8.00
CA ILE A 32 4.58 16.01 9.11
C ILE A 32 5.17 15.40 10.38
N ALA A 33 6.03 16.15 11.06
CA ALA A 33 6.62 15.78 12.33
C ALA A 33 6.24 16.81 13.41
N GLU A 34 5.75 16.34 14.53
CA GLU A 34 5.36 17.15 15.69
C GLU A 34 6.28 16.82 16.88
N GLY A 35 6.62 17.85 17.68
CA GLY A 35 7.51 17.69 18.82
C GLY A 35 8.92 17.25 18.42
N VAL A 36 9.50 17.89 17.40
CA VAL A 36 10.83 17.55 16.90
C VAL A 36 11.90 18.08 17.85
N PRO A 37 12.66 17.23 18.55
CA PRO A 37 13.64 17.66 19.54
C PRO A 37 14.85 18.30 18.86
N LEU A 38 15.42 19.31 19.52
CA LEU A 38 16.70 19.92 19.12
C LEU A 38 17.88 19.17 19.77
N ALA A 39 17.63 18.34 20.76
CA ALA A 39 18.64 17.52 21.42
C ALA A 39 18.89 16.23 20.65
N GLU A 40 20.15 15.87 20.48
CA GLU A 40 20.54 14.60 19.87
C GLU A 40 20.03 13.39 20.69
N GLY A 41 19.57 12.36 19.98
CA GLY A 41 19.12 11.10 20.58
C GLY A 41 17.72 11.15 21.22
N ALA A 42 17.06 12.31 21.24
CA ALA A 42 15.66 12.39 21.66
C ALA A 42 14.73 11.99 20.50
N ALA A 43 13.57 11.44 20.85
CA ALA A 43 12.60 10.97 19.85
C ALA A 43 11.62 12.08 19.43
N ILE A 44 11.17 12.05 18.17
CA ILE A 44 10.10 12.89 17.65
C ILE A 44 8.78 12.36 18.24
N GLU A 45 7.93 13.25 18.77
CA GLU A 45 6.69 12.83 19.43
C GLU A 45 5.74 12.11 18.49
N ARG A 46 5.53 12.68 17.31
CA ARG A 46 4.63 12.13 16.28
C ARG A 46 5.14 12.40 14.90
N VAL A 47 5.00 11.39 14.04
CA VAL A 47 5.29 11.50 12.60
C VAL A 47 4.08 10.97 11.83
N VAL A 48 3.69 11.70 10.79
CA VAL A 48 2.72 11.26 9.77
C VAL A 48 3.39 11.43 8.41
N ALA A 49 3.55 10.35 7.68
CA ALA A 49 4.03 10.37 6.31
C ALA A 49 2.90 9.91 5.37
N THR A 50 2.64 10.70 4.35
CA THR A 50 1.67 10.36 3.30
C THR A 50 2.42 10.28 1.99
N VAL A 51 2.31 9.14 1.32
CA VAL A 51 2.91 8.89 0.00
C VAL A 51 1.80 8.72 -1.01
N THR A 52 1.89 9.43 -2.13
CA THR A 52 0.94 9.33 -3.24
C THR A 52 1.66 8.84 -4.49
N MET A 53 1.13 7.81 -5.12
CA MET A 53 1.71 7.18 -6.31
C MET A 53 0.68 7.09 -7.43
N PRO A 54 1.04 7.41 -8.69
CA PRO A 54 0.16 7.28 -9.84
C PRO A 54 -0.06 5.78 -10.20
N SER A 55 -1.11 5.53 -10.97
CA SER A 55 -1.49 4.17 -11.40
C SER A 55 -0.36 3.38 -12.09
N SER A 56 0.46 4.04 -12.88
CA SER A 56 1.62 3.40 -13.51
C SER A 56 2.63 2.86 -12.50
N ALA A 57 2.90 3.62 -11.44
CA ALA A 57 3.79 3.21 -10.36
C ALA A 57 3.22 2.03 -9.56
N ILE A 58 1.90 1.97 -9.37
CA ILE A 58 1.23 0.84 -8.71
C ILE A 58 1.38 -0.43 -9.55
N ALA A 59 1.15 -0.34 -10.86
CA ALA A 59 1.29 -1.47 -11.77
C ALA A 59 2.73 -2.02 -11.79
N GLU A 60 3.74 -1.15 -11.80
CA GLU A 60 5.15 -1.56 -11.72
C GLU A 60 5.49 -2.24 -10.39
N LEU A 61 5.05 -1.69 -9.26
CA LEU A 61 5.25 -2.30 -7.93
C LEU A 61 4.57 -3.67 -7.84
N ALA A 62 3.34 -3.76 -8.31
CA ALA A 62 2.60 -5.02 -8.32
C ALA A 62 3.26 -6.06 -9.26
N ALA A 63 3.80 -5.64 -10.39
CA ALA A 63 4.55 -6.50 -11.30
C ALA A 63 5.81 -7.07 -10.62
N ILE A 64 6.57 -6.22 -9.92
CA ILE A 64 7.75 -6.65 -9.15
C ILE A 64 7.35 -7.63 -8.04
N ALA A 65 6.28 -7.33 -7.29
CA ALA A 65 5.83 -8.14 -6.15
C ALA A 65 5.24 -9.49 -6.57
N THR A 66 4.59 -9.57 -7.72
CA THR A 66 3.89 -10.78 -8.19
C THR A 66 4.68 -11.58 -9.22
N GLY A 67 5.69 -10.97 -9.85
CA GLY A 67 6.41 -11.54 -11.00
C GLY A 67 5.59 -11.56 -12.29
N LEU A 68 4.41 -10.93 -12.30
CA LEU A 68 3.57 -10.80 -13.49
C LEU A 68 4.00 -9.58 -14.32
N PRO A 69 3.76 -9.59 -15.63
CA PRO A 69 4.05 -8.44 -16.47
C PRO A 69 3.13 -7.26 -16.10
N ALA A 70 3.63 -6.03 -16.17
CA ALA A 70 2.89 -4.83 -15.75
C ALA A 70 1.61 -4.58 -16.58
N ASP A 71 1.55 -5.04 -17.82
CA ASP A 71 0.39 -4.98 -18.70
C ASP A 71 -0.74 -5.95 -18.29
N ALA A 72 -0.43 -6.96 -17.47
CA ALA A 72 -1.42 -7.82 -16.83
C ALA A 72 -2.09 -7.16 -15.61
N ILE A 73 -1.61 -5.97 -15.19
CA ILE A 73 -2.07 -5.28 -14.01
C ILE A 73 -2.71 -3.96 -14.42
N SER A 74 -3.93 -3.73 -14.02
CA SER A 74 -4.64 -2.48 -14.23
C SER A 74 -5.15 -1.91 -12.90
N VAL A 75 -5.18 -0.57 -12.81
CA VAL A 75 -5.61 0.15 -11.62
C VAL A 75 -6.93 0.84 -11.94
N GLY A 76 -7.98 0.47 -11.19
CA GLY A 76 -9.29 1.06 -11.24
C GLY A 76 -9.43 2.27 -10.31
N GLU A 77 -10.66 2.72 -10.09
CA GLU A 77 -10.94 3.86 -9.20
C GLU A 77 -10.57 3.58 -7.73
N ASN A 78 -10.77 2.34 -7.28
CA ASN A 78 -10.50 1.90 -5.89
C ASN A 78 -10.00 0.45 -5.80
N THR A 79 -9.62 -0.14 -6.93
CA THR A 79 -9.20 -1.55 -7.04
C THR A 79 -7.98 -1.69 -7.92
N VAL A 80 -7.32 -2.83 -7.79
CA VAL A 80 -6.28 -3.32 -8.70
C VAL A 80 -6.78 -4.62 -9.31
N SER A 81 -6.75 -4.72 -10.63
CA SER A 81 -7.11 -5.94 -11.34
C SER A 81 -5.86 -6.60 -11.89
N VAL A 82 -5.79 -7.90 -11.71
CA VAL A 82 -4.73 -8.76 -12.26
C VAL A 82 -5.37 -9.70 -13.25
N THR A 83 -4.91 -9.70 -14.50
CA THR A 83 -5.45 -10.51 -15.59
C THR A 83 -4.42 -11.50 -16.11
N SER A 84 -4.87 -12.69 -16.47
CA SER A 84 -4.06 -13.72 -17.12
C SER A 84 -4.85 -14.39 -18.22
N GLU A 85 -4.18 -14.74 -19.32
CA GLU A 85 -4.78 -15.53 -20.41
C GLU A 85 -4.65 -17.02 -20.11
N PHE A 86 -5.73 -17.75 -20.29
CA PHE A 86 -5.76 -19.20 -20.22
C PHE A 86 -6.20 -19.79 -21.55
N ASP A 87 -5.46 -20.78 -22.05
CA ASP A 87 -5.83 -21.55 -23.24
C ASP A 87 -6.89 -22.57 -22.88
N VAL A 88 -8.11 -22.39 -23.39
CA VAL A 88 -9.22 -23.35 -23.23
C VAL A 88 -9.51 -23.96 -24.60
N PHE A 89 -8.98 -25.15 -24.83
CA PHE A 89 -9.03 -25.86 -26.11
C PHE A 89 -8.40 -25.04 -27.25
N ILE A 90 -9.21 -24.39 -28.07
CA ILE A 90 -8.80 -23.57 -29.22
C ILE A 90 -9.04 -22.07 -29.01
N THR A 91 -9.51 -21.69 -27.83
CA THR A 91 -9.86 -20.31 -27.50
C THR A 91 -9.08 -19.83 -26.27
N LYS A 92 -8.59 -18.60 -26.33
CA LYS A 92 -7.98 -17.94 -25.19
C LYS A 92 -9.08 -17.25 -24.37
N VAL A 93 -9.10 -17.50 -23.08
CA VAL A 93 -10.01 -16.86 -22.15
C VAL A 93 -9.20 -15.99 -21.19
N LEU A 94 -9.54 -14.71 -21.14
CA LEU A 94 -8.97 -13.79 -20.18
C LEU A 94 -9.66 -14.00 -18.83
N VAL A 95 -8.88 -14.31 -17.81
CA VAL A 95 -9.37 -14.43 -16.42
C VAL A 95 -8.70 -13.33 -15.61
N GLY A 96 -9.49 -12.55 -14.90
CA GLY A 96 -9.01 -11.47 -14.05
C GLY A 96 -9.55 -11.60 -12.64
N VAL A 97 -8.78 -11.13 -11.66
CA VAL A 97 -9.23 -10.96 -10.28
C VAL A 97 -9.11 -9.49 -9.92
N GLU A 98 -10.19 -8.94 -9.43
CA GLU A 98 -10.25 -7.56 -8.95
C GLU A 98 -10.06 -7.55 -7.43
N LEU A 99 -9.06 -6.80 -6.96
CA LEU A 99 -8.63 -6.75 -5.58
C LEU A 99 -8.79 -5.33 -5.04
N ARG A 100 -9.34 -5.20 -3.83
CA ARG A 100 -9.37 -3.96 -3.08
C ARG A 100 -8.26 -3.98 -2.04
N PRO A 101 -7.25 -3.10 -2.15
CA PRO A 101 -6.22 -2.99 -1.15
C PRO A 101 -6.70 -2.12 0.03
N SER A 102 -6.30 -2.49 1.24
CA SER A 102 -6.53 -1.73 2.47
C SER A 102 -5.42 -1.96 3.49
N ALA A 103 -5.29 -1.07 4.46
CA ALA A 103 -4.39 -1.25 5.59
C ALA A 103 -5.12 -1.96 6.74
N VAL A 104 -4.53 -3.04 7.25
CA VAL A 104 -5.06 -3.80 8.38
C VAL A 104 -3.88 -4.19 9.29
N ASP A 105 -3.90 -3.73 10.53
CA ASP A 105 -2.90 -4.08 11.56
C ASP A 105 -1.43 -3.89 11.10
N GLY A 106 -1.16 -2.83 10.34
CA GLY A 106 0.18 -2.54 9.82
C GLY A 106 0.58 -3.35 8.57
N ALA A 107 -0.29 -4.23 8.08
CA ALA A 107 -0.12 -5.00 6.85
C ALA A 107 -1.05 -4.47 5.74
N ILE A 108 -0.81 -4.91 4.50
CA ILE A 108 -1.71 -4.68 3.37
C ILE A 108 -2.62 -5.90 3.23
N ALA A 109 -3.93 -5.68 3.33
CA ALA A 109 -4.94 -6.66 2.96
C ALA A 109 -5.37 -6.43 1.51
N LEU A 110 -5.37 -7.50 0.70
CA LEU A 110 -5.89 -7.54 -0.66
C LEU A 110 -7.17 -8.37 -0.65
N GLU A 111 -8.31 -7.70 -0.66
CA GLU A 111 -9.62 -8.33 -0.65
C GLU A 111 -10.13 -8.55 -2.09
N PRO A 112 -10.40 -9.79 -2.51
CA PRO A 112 -11.03 -10.06 -3.79
C PRO A 112 -12.47 -9.53 -3.80
N VAL A 113 -12.78 -8.62 -4.72
CA VAL A 113 -14.11 -8.00 -4.86
C VAL A 113 -14.84 -8.45 -6.12
N GLY A 114 -14.10 -9.00 -7.11
CA GLY A 114 -14.67 -9.49 -8.36
C GLY A 114 -13.73 -10.43 -9.11
N VAL A 115 -14.33 -11.17 -10.03
CA VAL A 115 -13.63 -12.02 -11.00
C VAL A 115 -14.14 -11.69 -12.39
N MET A 116 -13.23 -11.49 -13.33
CA MET A 116 -13.53 -11.27 -14.74
C MET A 116 -13.26 -12.54 -15.53
N LEU A 117 -14.18 -12.89 -16.43
CA LEU A 117 -14.08 -14.01 -17.36
C LEU A 117 -14.39 -13.48 -18.77
N GLY A 118 -13.36 -13.18 -19.54
CA GLY A 118 -13.51 -12.42 -20.78
C GLY A 118 -14.12 -11.06 -20.50
N ASP A 119 -15.26 -10.76 -21.14
CA ASP A 119 -15.99 -9.51 -20.97
C ASP A 119 -17.03 -9.56 -19.80
N ALA A 120 -17.19 -10.72 -19.16
CA ALA A 120 -18.12 -10.89 -18.06
C ALA A 120 -17.42 -10.61 -16.71
N SER A 121 -18.07 -9.82 -15.86
CA SER A 121 -17.62 -9.57 -14.49
C SER A 121 -18.64 -10.14 -13.50
N ILE A 122 -18.16 -10.86 -12.50
CA ILE A 122 -18.94 -11.46 -11.43
C ILE A 122 -18.37 -10.95 -10.12
N THR A 123 -19.21 -10.42 -9.24
CA THR A 123 -18.76 -9.98 -7.93
C THR A 123 -18.34 -11.16 -7.06
N ALA A 124 -17.43 -10.93 -6.11
CA ALA A 124 -17.00 -11.96 -5.18
C ALA A 124 -18.19 -12.54 -4.37
N ASP A 125 -19.18 -11.71 -4.03
CA ASP A 125 -20.36 -12.14 -3.28
C ASP A 125 -21.29 -13.02 -4.11
N GLU A 126 -21.52 -12.68 -5.37
CA GLU A 126 -22.28 -13.53 -6.30
C GLU A 126 -21.59 -14.87 -6.50
N LEU A 127 -20.25 -14.85 -6.65
CA LEU A 127 -19.48 -16.08 -6.83
C LEU A 127 -19.54 -16.96 -5.57
N ARG A 128 -19.42 -16.39 -4.37
CA ARG A 128 -19.56 -17.11 -3.10
C ARG A 128 -20.95 -17.75 -2.93
N SER A 129 -21.99 -17.06 -3.42
CA SER A 129 -23.38 -17.54 -3.30
C SER A 129 -23.76 -18.61 -4.34
N THR A 130 -22.93 -18.84 -5.36
CA THR A 130 -23.20 -19.80 -6.43
C THR A 130 -22.82 -21.21 -5.97
N PRO A 131 -23.77 -22.17 -5.92
CA PRO A 131 -23.48 -23.54 -5.52
C PRO A 131 -22.40 -24.18 -6.41
N PHE A 132 -21.53 -25.00 -5.84
CA PHE A 132 -20.38 -25.67 -6.47
C PHE A 132 -19.25 -24.75 -6.95
N ILE A 133 -19.54 -23.61 -7.56
CA ILE A 133 -18.53 -22.67 -8.04
C ILE A 133 -17.89 -21.95 -6.84
N GLY A 134 -18.68 -21.49 -5.88
CA GLY A 134 -18.18 -20.84 -4.68
C GLY A 134 -17.19 -21.72 -3.89
N ALA A 135 -17.45 -23.02 -3.80
CA ALA A 135 -16.52 -23.94 -3.15
C ALA A 135 -15.20 -24.12 -3.94
N ALA A 136 -15.27 -24.18 -5.27
CA ALA A 136 -14.09 -24.30 -6.13
C ALA A 136 -13.27 -23.00 -6.19
N ALA A 137 -13.92 -21.84 -6.07
CA ALA A 137 -13.29 -20.52 -6.09
C ALA A 137 -12.85 -20.03 -4.70
N SER A 138 -13.07 -20.80 -3.64
CA SER A 138 -12.82 -20.36 -2.26
C SER A 138 -11.40 -19.82 -2.04
N ASP A 139 -10.39 -20.45 -2.63
CA ASP A 139 -9.00 -20.03 -2.49
C ASP A 139 -8.69 -18.72 -3.23
N LEU A 140 -9.37 -18.45 -4.36
CA LEU A 140 -9.25 -17.20 -5.11
C LEU A 140 -9.95 -16.04 -4.41
N LEU A 141 -10.95 -16.34 -3.58
CA LEU A 141 -11.76 -15.36 -2.85
C LEU A 141 -11.25 -15.09 -1.43
N GLN A 142 -10.12 -15.66 -1.06
CA GLN A 142 -9.49 -15.38 0.22
C GLN A 142 -8.76 -14.05 0.20
N THR A 143 -8.97 -13.24 1.24
CA THR A 143 -8.15 -12.05 1.47
C THR A 143 -6.69 -12.43 1.69
N ARG A 144 -5.80 -11.82 0.95
CA ARG A 144 -4.35 -12.00 1.09
C ARG A 144 -3.79 -10.90 1.97
N ILE A 145 -3.00 -11.29 2.96
CA ILE A 145 -2.31 -10.35 3.84
C ILE A 145 -0.85 -10.31 3.44
N LEU A 146 -0.35 -9.11 3.13
CA LEU A 146 1.05 -8.85 2.80
C LEU A 146 1.67 -8.07 3.96
N CYS A 147 2.64 -8.68 4.62
CA CYS A 147 3.41 -7.97 5.64
C CYS A 147 4.30 -6.93 4.97
N VAL A 148 4.20 -5.68 5.43
CA VAL A 148 5.08 -4.58 4.99
C VAL A 148 5.86 -3.99 6.17
N ALA A 149 5.55 -4.39 7.38
CA ALA A 149 6.22 -3.91 8.59
C ALA A 149 7.72 -4.30 8.62
N ASP A 150 8.09 -5.41 7.99
CA ASP A 150 9.49 -5.87 7.86
C ASP A 150 10.34 -4.97 6.95
N THR A 151 9.71 -4.11 6.16
CA THR A 151 10.39 -3.12 5.30
C THR A 151 10.33 -1.69 5.86
N LEU A 152 9.57 -1.48 6.95
CA LEU A 152 9.39 -0.19 7.59
C LEU A 152 10.15 -0.14 8.92
N PRO A 153 10.66 1.04 9.33
CA PRO A 153 11.12 1.22 10.71
C PRO A 153 10.06 0.79 11.71
N ALA A 154 10.43 0.06 12.75
CA ALA A 154 9.52 -0.45 13.78
C ALA A 154 8.72 0.65 14.49
N SER A 155 9.21 1.89 14.45
CA SER A 155 8.53 3.07 14.99
C SER A 155 7.44 3.65 14.06
N LEU A 156 7.31 3.14 12.82
CA LEU A 156 6.32 3.56 11.83
C LEU A 156 5.40 2.39 11.47
N GLY A 157 4.11 2.63 11.50
CA GLY A 157 3.09 1.65 11.09
C GLY A 157 2.26 2.15 9.92
N LEU A 158 1.89 1.24 9.01
CA LEU A 158 0.90 1.49 7.97
C LEU A 158 -0.47 1.66 8.62
N THR A 159 -1.10 2.81 8.44
CA THR A 159 -2.41 3.12 9.07
C THR A 159 -3.54 3.33 8.09
N ASP A 160 -3.22 3.72 6.86
CA ASP A 160 -4.21 3.86 5.78
C ASP A 160 -3.57 3.53 4.43
N LEU A 161 -4.35 2.86 3.59
CA LEU A 161 -4.00 2.55 2.21
C LEU A 161 -5.26 2.53 1.39
N ARG A 162 -5.32 3.37 0.36
CA ARG A 162 -6.49 3.49 -0.51
C ARG A 162 -6.09 3.92 -1.90
N ILE A 163 -6.89 3.48 -2.87
CA ILE A 163 -6.83 3.98 -4.25
C ILE A 163 -8.04 4.91 -4.43
N VAL A 164 -7.78 6.12 -4.92
CA VAL A 164 -8.82 7.11 -5.22
C VAL A 164 -8.49 7.75 -6.56
N GLY A 165 -9.40 7.62 -7.53
CA GLY A 165 -9.19 8.19 -8.86
C GLY A 165 -7.98 7.63 -9.60
N GLY A 166 -7.58 6.38 -9.32
CA GLY A 166 -6.41 5.75 -9.92
C GLY A 166 -5.07 6.12 -9.27
N GLU A 167 -5.07 6.87 -8.18
CA GLU A 167 -3.87 7.17 -7.39
C GLU A 167 -3.89 6.38 -6.08
N LEU A 168 -2.77 5.78 -5.73
CA LEU A 168 -2.57 5.13 -4.44
C LEU A 168 -2.09 6.15 -3.42
N THR A 169 -2.81 6.26 -2.32
CA THR A 169 -2.39 7.01 -1.14
C THR A 169 -2.08 6.04 -0.01
N VAL A 170 -0.89 6.15 0.54
CA VAL A 170 -0.40 5.37 1.69
C VAL A 170 -0.11 6.32 2.83
N THR A 171 -0.64 6.06 4.03
CA THR A 171 -0.34 6.84 5.23
C THR A 171 0.36 5.98 6.26
N LEU A 172 1.53 6.42 6.66
CA LEU A 172 2.29 5.84 7.76
C LEU A 172 2.20 6.77 8.97
N ARG A 173 2.12 6.20 10.17
CA ARG A 173 2.15 6.96 11.43
C ARG A 173 3.12 6.34 12.41
N GLY A 174 3.74 7.21 13.21
CA GLY A 174 4.61 6.79 14.30
C GLY A 174 4.54 7.72 15.49
N THR A 175 4.88 7.18 16.65
CA THR A 175 5.03 7.92 17.90
C THR A 175 6.37 7.56 18.52
N ALA A 176 7.00 8.52 19.21
CA ALA A 176 8.32 8.34 19.77
C ALA A 176 9.35 7.83 18.74
N VAL A 177 9.32 8.44 17.54
CA VAL A 177 10.17 8.04 16.41
C VAL A 177 11.61 8.47 16.69
N PRO A 178 12.58 7.53 16.73
CA PRO A 178 13.96 7.86 17.01
C PRO A 178 14.56 8.73 15.90
N THR A 179 15.53 9.57 16.26
CA THR A 179 16.25 10.42 15.32
C THR A 179 17.59 9.81 14.85
N ASP A 180 18.03 8.73 15.48
CA ASP A 180 19.25 8.06 15.08
C ASP A 180 19.01 6.98 14.02
N GLN A 181 19.96 6.85 13.08
CA GLN A 181 19.85 5.93 11.94
C GLN A 181 19.84 4.45 12.37
N THR A 182 20.51 4.10 13.47
CA THR A 182 20.61 2.73 13.94
C THR A 182 19.26 2.23 14.43
N ALA A 183 18.56 3.07 15.19
CA ALA A 183 17.21 2.74 15.66
C ALA A 183 16.17 2.74 14.53
N LEU A 184 16.30 3.62 13.54
CA LEU A 184 15.45 3.63 12.34
C LEU A 184 15.70 2.42 11.43
N ALA A 185 16.86 1.78 11.50
CA ALA A 185 17.16 0.58 10.74
C ALA A 185 16.52 -0.70 11.33
N VAL A 186 16.01 -0.63 12.56
CA VAL A 186 15.24 -1.73 13.15
C VAL A 186 13.86 -1.77 12.51
N THR A 187 13.55 -2.86 11.81
CA THR A 187 12.27 -3.05 11.13
C THR A 187 11.21 -3.64 12.05
N GLY A 188 9.95 -3.42 11.70
CA GLY A 188 8.81 -4.02 12.39
C GLY A 188 8.60 -5.50 12.03
N SER A 189 7.50 -6.05 12.51
CA SER A 189 7.05 -7.43 12.19
C SER A 189 5.52 -7.46 12.16
N CYS A 190 4.94 -8.35 11.37
CA CYS A 190 3.49 -8.63 11.36
C CYS A 190 3.11 -9.81 12.24
#